data_ecb544620bb5bb7926a9673424ccc066
#
_entry.id   ecb544620bb5bb7926a9673424ccc066
#
_cell.length_a   1.000
_cell.length_b   1.000
_cell.length_c   1.000
_cell.angle_alpha   90.00
_cell.angle_beta   90.00
_cell.angle_gamma   90.00
#
_symmetry.space_group_name_H-M   'P 1'
#
loop_
_entity.id
_entity.type
_entity.pdbx_description
1 polymer ?
#
loop_
_entity_poly.entity_id
_entity_poly.type
_entity_poly.pdbx_seq_one_letter_code
_entity_poly.pdbx_strand_id
1 'polypeptide(L)'
;LGRPAELRRFVHVVLVGGGPGAAALHPHAAALKALGNRVTALLGAPSAAHLVFEAELGRWCDAVLPCTDDGSHGFAGFVTNRLALLLAAEPADAVFTAGSVPMMKAVAAVTRPPGIRTVASLSPLLVDGTGLCGGPAQVGHQQRLQRLARAACGQQAGHAVDARAIQRL
;
A
#
# COMPACT_ATOMS: atom_id res chain seq x y z
N LEU A 1 15.03 11.68 5.37
CA LEU A 1 14.73 10.28 5.21
C LEU A 1 13.45 10.14 4.40
N GLY A 2 13.52 9.89 3.09
CA GLY A 2 12.39 9.68 2.20
C GLY A 2 11.62 10.96 1.80
N ARG A 3 10.88 10.89 0.70
CA ARG A 3 9.90 11.92 0.34
C ARG A 3 8.54 11.54 0.88
N PRO A 4 7.78 12.47 1.47
CA PRO A 4 6.41 12.22 1.84
C PRO A 4 5.59 11.86 0.59
N ALA A 5 4.62 10.98 0.75
CA ALA A 5 3.63 10.74 -0.29
C ALA A 5 2.92 12.05 -0.59
N GLU A 6 2.72 12.37 -1.87
CA GLU A 6 1.96 13.54 -2.27
C GLU A 6 0.48 13.31 -1.94
N LEU A 7 0.06 13.87 -0.81
CA LEU A 7 -1.33 13.84 -0.37
C LEU A 7 -2.03 15.09 -0.90
N ARG A 8 -3.08 14.89 -1.67
CA ARG A 8 -3.89 15.97 -2.22
C ARG A 8 -5.37 15.60 -2.19
N ARG A 9 -6.20 16.53 -2.55
CA ARG A 9 -7.61 16.24 -2.76
C ARG A 9 -7.76 15.42 -4.06
N PHE A 10 -8.18 14.20 -3.88
CA PHE A 10 -8.76 13.32 -4.89
C PHE A 10 -10.29 13.36 -4.71
N VAL A 11 -11.03 12.45 -5.26
CA VAL A 11 -12.46 12.26 -4.93
C VAL A 11 -12.60 10.97 -4.13
N HIS A 12 -12.08 9.87 -4.67
CA HIS A 12 -12.11 8.56 -4.02
C HIS A 12 -10.71 7.95 -3.96
N VAL A 13 -10.28 7.58 -2.77
CA VAL A 13 -8.99 6.96 -2.52
C VAL A 13 -9.18 5.60 -1.87
N VAL A 14 -8.46 4.60 -2.38
CA VAL A 14 -8.45 3.26 -1.81
C VAL A 14 -7.10 3.00 -1.14
N LEU A 15 -7.14 2.54 0.10
CA LEU A 15 -5.98 2.10 0.87
C LEU A 15 -5.96 0.57 0.87
N VAL A 16 -4.84 -0.05 0.52
CA VAL A 16 -4.69 -1.51 0.50
C VAL A 16 -3.57 -1.93 1.43
N GLY A 17 -3.93 -2.51 2.57
CA GLY A 17 -3.01 -2.93 3.62
C GLY A 17 -2.90 -4.45 3.73
N GLY A 18 -1.68 -4.98 3.87
CA GLY A 18 -1.43 -6.39 4.14
C GLY A 18 -0.67 -6.60 5.44
N GLY A 19 -1.28 -7.29 6.41
CA GLY A 19 -0.68 -7.57 7.70
C GLY A 19 -0.13 -6.30 8.38
N PRO A 20 1.10 -6.29 8.92
CA PRO A 20 1.69 -5.12 9.58
C PRO A 20 1.80 -3.87 8.70
N GLY A 21 1.75 -4.03 7.37
CA GLY A 21 1.75 -2.91 6.43
C GLY A 21 0.54 -1.98 6.60
N ALA A 22 -0.56 -2.47 7.15
CA ALA A 22 -1.74 -1.65 7.48
C ALA A 22 -1.41 -0.48 8.41
N ALA A 23 -0.44 -0.64 9.31
CA ALA A 23 0.02 0.42 10.20
C ALA A 23 0.54 1.65 9.45
N ALA A 24 1.25 1.44 8.34
CA ALA A 24 1.78 2.53 7.52
C ALA A 24 0.68 3.34 6.81
N LEU A 25 -0.51 2.77 6.65
CA LEU A 25 -1.65 3.43 6.00
C LEU A 25 -2.45 4.32 6.97
N HIS A 26 -2.35 4.09 8.27
CA HIS A 26 -3.11 4.84 9.27
C HIS A 26 -2.90 6.37 9.18
N PRO A 27 -1.66 6.92 9.17
CA PRO A 27 -1.46 8.35 9.01
C PRO A 27 -1.92 8.87 7.63
N HIS A 28 -1.86 8.04 6.58
CA HIS A 28 -2.38 8.41 5.27
C HIS A 28 -3.90 8.51 5.27
N ALA A 29 -4.59 7.58 5.95
CA ALA A 29 -6.06 7.60 6.09
C ALA A 29 -6.52 8.91 6.75
N ALA A 30 -5.92 9.27 7.89
CA ALA A 30 -6.24 10.50 8.62
C ALA A 30 -6.01 11.76 7.76
N ALA A 31 -4.85 11.85 7.10
CA ALA A 31 -4.50 13.01 6.29
C ALA A 31 -5.38 13.13 5.03
N LEU A 32 -5.65 12.02 4.34
CA LEU A 32 -6.52 12.01 3.17
C LEU A 32 -7.97 12.35 3.53
N LYS A 33 -8.46 11.87 4.67
CA LYS A 33 -9.78 12.23 5.17
C LYS A 33 -9.88 13.71 5.52
N ALA A 34 -8.86 14.28 6.16
CA ALA A 34 -8.79 15.71 6.48
C ALA A 34 -8.80 16.59 5.22
N LEU A 35 -8.31 16.10 4.10
CA LEU A 35 -8.38 16.76 2.80
C LEU A 35 -9.75 16.63 2.10
N GLY A 36 -10.73 16.00 2.74
CA GLY A 36 -12.09 15.83 2.22
C GLY A 36 -12.23 14.74 1.15
N ASN A 37 -11.34 13.75 1.15
CA ASN A 37 -11.45 12.58 0.28
C ASN A 37 -12.44 11.55 0.87
N ARG A 38 -13.10 10.81 0.00
CA ARG A 38 -13.70 9.53 0.37
C ARG A 38 -12.59 8.49 0.44
N VAL A 39 -12.45 7.83 1.59
CA VAL A 39 -11.38 6.88 1.85
C VAL A 39 -11.95 5.50 2.14
N THR A 40 -11.62 4.52 1.32
CA THR A 40 -11.98 3.11 1.52
C THR A 40 -10.71 2.31 1.82
N ALA A 41 -10.70 1.56 2.92
CA ALA A 41 -9.59 0.67 3.27
C ALA A 41 -9.92 -0.79 2.96
N LEU A 42 -9.00 -1.47 2.30
CA LEU A 42 -8.99 -2.92 2.08
C LEU A 42 -7.86 -3.50 2.94
N LEU A 43 -8.19 -4.43 3.82
CA LEU A 43 -7.22 -5.09 4.71
C LEU A 43 -7.13 -6.57 4.38
N GLY A 44 -5.94 -7.03 4.03
CA GLY A 44 -5.66 -8.42 3.71
C GLY A 44 -4.87 -9.12 4.81
N ALA A 45 -5.30 -10.34 5.16
CA ALA A 45 -4.59 -11.21 6.10
C ALA A 45 -4.83 -12.69 5.75
N PRO A 46 -3.97 -13.63 6.20
CA PRO A 46 -4.22 -15.05 6.01
C PRO A 46 -5.50 -15.54 6.71
N SER A 47 -5.81 -15.00 7.88
CA SER A 47 -7.01 -15.33 8.67
C SER A 47 -7.44 -14.15 9.54
N ALA A 48 -8.62 -14.23 10.16
CA ALA A 48 -9.13 -13.24 11.09
C ALA A 48 -8.16 -12.92 12.25
N ALA A 49 -7.46 -13.93 12.76
CA ALA A 49 -6.48 -13.77 13.83
C ALA A 49 -5.26 -12.92 13.46
N HIS A 50 -4.97 -12.78 12.16
CA HIS A 50 -3.86 -11.99 11.62
C HIS A 50 -4.29 -10.63 11.10
N LEU A 51 -5.59 -10.34 11.13
CA LEU A 51 -6.11 -9.05 10.70
C LEU A 51 -5.82 -7.99 11.78
N VAL A 52 -5.21 -6.90 11.38
CA VAL A 52 -4.80 -5.83 12.28
C VAL A 52 -5.26 -4.48 11.75
N PHE A 53 -5.42 -3.49 12.65
CA PHE A 53 -5.78 -2.10 12.32
C PHE A 53 -7.17 -1.88 11.71
N GLU A 54 -8.09 -2.82 11.80
CA GLU A 54 -9.46 -2.65 11.29
C GLU A 54 -10.20 -1.54 12.03
N ALA A 55 -10.18 -1.58 13.37
CA ALA A 55 -10.85 -0.59 14.21
C ALA A 55 -10.19 0.80 14.11
N GLU A 56 -8.85 0.86 14.05
CA GLU A 56 -8.10 2.11 13.96
C GLU A 56 -8.34 2.82 12.62
N LEU A 57 -8.33 2.07 11.52
CA LEU A 57 -8.64 2.62 10.20
C LEU A 57 -10.12 2.99 10.08
N GLY A 58 -11.00 2.27 10.75
CA GLY A 58 -12.43 2.59 10.81
C GLY A 58 -12.75 3.98 11.38
N ARG A 59 -11.82 4.60 12.12
CA ARG A 59 -11.97 5.98 12.62
C ARG A 59 -11.80 7.04 11.54
N TRP A 60 -11.09 6.71 10.46
CA TRP A 60 -10.71 7.67 9.42
C TRP A 60 -11.28 7.33 8.04
N CYS A 61 -11.59 6.05 7.80
CA CYS A 61 -12.10 5.59 6.52
C CYS A 61 -13.64 5.60 6.51
N ASP A 62 -14.22 5.88 5.36
CA ASP A 62 -15.67 5.78 5.15
C ASP A 62 -16.14 4.33 5.10
N ALA A 63 -15.24 3.42 4.71
CA ALA A 63 -15.46 1.98 4.74
C ALA A 63 -14.15 1.25 4.98
N VAL A 64 -14.21 0.18 5.78
CA VAL A 64 -13.12 -0.79 5.94
C VAL A 64 -13.64 -2.15 5.49
N LEU A 65 -12.95 -2.76 4.56
CA LEU A 65 -13.32 -4.01 3.91
C LEU A 65 -12.25 -5.07 4.23
N PRO A 66 -12.45 -5.87 5.27
CA PRO A 66 -11.53 -6.96 5.60
C PRO A 66 -11.60 -8.08 4.56
N CYS A 67 -10.45 -8.70 4.29
CA CYS A 67 -10.30 -9.83 3.41
C CYS A 67 -9.40 -10.86 4.09
N THR A 68 -9.82 -12.11 4.15
CA THR A 68 -9.00 -13.19 4.69
C THR A 68 -8.88 -14.32 3.68
N ASP A 69 -7.67 -14.85 3.53
CA ASP A 69 -7.40 -15.89 2.53
C ASP A 69 -8.22 -17.15 2.80
N ASP A 70 -8.44 -17.46 4.10
CA ASP A 70 -9.22 -18.61 4.58
C ASP A 70 -10.75 -18.33 4.69
N GLY A 71 -11.18 -17.10 4.45
CA GLY A 71 -12.58 -16.70 4.56
C GLY A 71 -13.12 -16.58 5.99
N SER A 72 -12.25 -16.59 7.00
CA SER A 72 -12.66 -16.51 8.42
C SER A 72 -13.23 -15.14 8.83
N HIS A 73 -12.98 -14.09 8.05
CA HIS A 73 -13.54 -12.75 8.27
C HIS A 73 -13.59 -11.94 6.98
N GLY A 74 -14.73 -11.31 6.72
CA GLY A 74 -14.93 -10.44 5.57
C GLY A 74 -14.98 -11.19 4.23
N PHE A 75 -14.27 -10.66 3.23
CA PHE A 75 -14.20 -11.29 1.91
C PHE A 75 -13.25 -12.49 1.92
N ALA A 76 -13.73 -13.64 1.44
CA ALA A 76 -12.93 -14.85 1.32
C ALA A 76 -12.01 -14.77 0.08
N GLY A 77 -10.70 -14.73 0.30
CA GLY A 77 -9.67 -14.67 -0.73
C GLY A 77 -8.76 -13.44 -0.66
N PHE A 78 -7.92 -13.30 -1.67
CA PHE A 78 -6.90 -12.25 -1.68
C PHE A 78 -7.49 -10.84 -1.77
N VAL A 79 -6.88 -9.92 -1.04
CA VAL A 79 -7.24 -8.49 -1.05
C VAL A 79 -7.22 -7.88 -2.47
N THR A 80 -6.41 -8.40 -3.36
CA THR A 80 -6.33 -7.96 -4.77
C THR A 80 -7.55 -8.35 -5.58
N ASN A 81 -8.19 -9.49 -5.28
CA ASN A 81 -9.43 -9.89 -5.91
C ASN A 81 -10.57 -8.93 -5.48
N ARG A 82 -10.61 -8.62 -4.19
CA ARG A 82 -11.57 -7.64 -3.66
C ARG A 82 -11.35 -6.24 -4.23
N LEU A 83 -10.07 -5.83 -4.39
CA LEU A 83 -9.73 -4.56 -5.04
C LEU A 83 -10.25 -4.51 -6.48
N ALA A 84 -10.06 -5.57 -7.26
CA ALA A 84 -10.54 -5.62 -8.64
C ALA A 84 -12.06 -5.47 -8.71
N LEU A 85 -12.79 -6.16 -7.83
CA LEU A 85 -14.25 -6.03 -7.74
C LEU A 85 -14.69 -4.62 -7.32
N LEU A 86 -14.00 -4.02 -6.35
CA LEU A 86 -14.28 -2.66 -5.92
C LEU A 86 -14.07 -1.66 -7.05
N LEU A 87 -12.94 -1.73 -7.76
CA LEU A 87 -12.62 -0.80 -8.84
C LEU A 87 -13.53 -0.98 -10.08
N ALA A 88 -14.07 -2.17 -10.28
CA ALA A 88 -15.07 -2.41 -11.33
C ALA A 88 -16.44 -1.78 -10.98
N ALA A 89 -16.80 -1.76 -9.70
CA ALA A 89 -18.06 -1.16 -9.23
C ALA A 89 -17.95 0.35 -9.02
N GLU A 90 -16.81 0.81 -8.50
CA GLU A 90 -16.56 2.21 -8.18
C GLU A 90 -15.14 2.61 -8.59
N PRO A 91 -15.01 3.57 -9.52
CA PRO A 91 -13.70 4.10 -9.89
C PRO A 91 -13.04 4.80 -8.70
N ALA A 92 -11.71 4.66 -8.61
CA ALA A 92 -10.88 5.36 -7.64
C ALA A 92 -9.83 6.21 -8.36
N ASP A 93 -9.50 7.38 -7.83
CA ASP A 93 -8.50 8.27 -8.39
C ASP A 93 -7.08 7.87 -8.02
N ALA A 94 -6.94 7.28 -6.82
CA ALA A 94 -5.65 6.83 -6.34
C ALA A 94 -5.79 5.59 -5.42
N VAL A 95 -4.78 4.73 -5.47
CA VAL A 95 -4.62 3.58 -4.59
C VAL A 95 -3.30 3.72 -3.84
N PHE A 96 -3.34 3.66 -2.51
CA PHE A 96 -2.16 3.61 -1.65
C PHE A 96 -2.04 2.19 -1.10
N THR A 97 -0.87 1.60 -1.20
CA THR A 97 -0.66 0.22 -0.76
C THR A 97 0.57 0.08 0.11
N ALA A 98 0.46 -0.74 1.16
CA ALA A 98 1.55 -1.11 2.05
C ALA A 98 1.40 -2.56 2.51
N GLY A 99 2.48 -3.33 2.46
CA GLY A 99 2.49 -4.73 2.82
C GLY A 99 3.62 -5.49 2.16
N SER A 100 3.42 -6.79 1.94
CA SER A 100 4.42 -7.61 1.28
C SER A 100 4.65 -7.20 -0.18
N VAL A 101 5.89 -7.36 -0.65
CA VAL A 101 6.23 -7.03 -2.06
C VAL A 101 5.33 -7.76 -3.07
N PRO A 102 5.05 -9.07 -2.91
CA PRO A 102 4.13 -9.77 -3.82
C PRO A 102 2.74 -9.13 -3.87
N MET A 103 2.17 -8.76 -2.69
CA MET A 103 0.86 -8.12 -2.62
C MET A 103 0.88 -6.76 -3.33
N MET A 104 1.88 -5.91 -3.07
CA MET A 104 1.99 -4.60 -3.71
C MET A 104 2.16 -4.70 -5.24
N LYS A 105 2.89 -5.72 -5.73
CA LYS A 105 2.98 -6.03 -7.16
C LYS A 105 1.62 -6.40 -7.75
N ALA A 106 0.87 -7.24 -7.05
CA ALA A 106 -0.46 -7.66 -7.47
C ALA A 106 -1.44 -6.47 -7.49
N VAL A 107 -1.39 -5.59 -6.47
CA VAL A 107 -2.16 -4.32 -6.48
C VAL A 107 -1.80 -3.46 -7.70
N ALA A 108 -0.51 -3.29 -7.98
CA ALA A 108 -0.07 -2.53 -9.15
C ALA A 108 -0.51 -3.15 -10.48
N ALA A 109 -0.61 -4.47 -10.57
CA ALA A 109 -1.13 -5.16 -11.74
C ALA A 109 -2.63 -4.90 -11.96
N VAL A 110 -3.41 -4.84 -10.88
CA VAL A 110 -4.85 -4.55 -10.92
C VAL A 110 -5.12 -3.08 -11.29
N THR A 111 -4.32 -2.15 -10.79
CA THR A 111 -4.55 -0.70 -10.99
C THR A 111 -3.99 -0.15 -12.29
N ARG A 112 -3.07 -0.87 -12.95
CA ARG A 112 -2.42 -0.43 -14.19
C ARG A 112 -3.36 -0.34 -15.39
N PRO A 113 -4.19 -1.38 -15.71
CA PRO A 113 -5.06 -1.31 -16.88
C PRO A 113 -6.02 -0.11 -16.87
N PRO A 114 -6.70 0.23 -15.76
CA PRO A 114 -7.54 1.41 -15.69
C PRO A 114 -6.75 2.73 -15.53
N GLY A 115 -5.41 2.68 -15.46
CA GLY A 115 -4.58 3.88 -15.36
C GLY A 115 -4.63 4.58 -13.99
N ILE A 116 -5.07 3.88 -12.94
CA ILE A 116 -5.21 4.44 -11.58
C ILE A 116 -3.83 4.70 -10.97
N ARG A 117 -3.64 5.91 -10.43
CA ARG A 117 -2.41 6.27 -9.70
C ARG A 117 -2.22 5.35 -8.50
N THR A 118 -1.11 4.64 -8.45
CA THR A 118 -0.78 3.73 -7.36
C THR A 118 0.50 4.17 -6.65
N VAL A 119 0.40 4.34 -5.34
CA VAL A 119 1.49 4.72 -4.44
C VAL A 119 1.76 3.55 -3.50
N ALA A 120 2.96 3.00 -3.54
CA ALA A 120 3.35 1.92 -2.64
C ALA A 120 4.33 2.42 -1.58
N SER A 121 4.07 2.06 -0.33
CA SER A 121 5.00 2.25 0.76
C SER A 121 6.01 1.11 0.76
N LEU A 122 7.20 1.37 0.23
CA LEU A 122 8.31 0.44 0.28
C LEU A 122 9.12 0.73 1.55
N SER A 123 8.91 -0.04 2.59
CA SER A 123 9.72 0.01 3.80
C SER A 123 10.91 -0.93 3.64
N PRO A 124 12.14 -0.43 3.38
CA PRO A 124 13.31 -1.22 3.64
C PRO A 124 13.37 -1.50 5.14
N LEU A 125 14.03 -2.58 5.51
CA LEU A 125 14.19 -2.96 6.91
C LEU A 125 14.90 -1.81 7.67
N LEU A 126 14.16 -1.06 8.47
CA LEU A 126 14.66 -0.03 9.36
C LEU A 126 14.80 -0.65 10.75
N VAL A 127 16.00 -1.02 11.14
CA VAL A 127 16.25 -1.60 12.47
C VAL A 127 16.29 -0.51 13.53
N ASP A 128 16.89 0.63 13.23
CA ASP A 128 17.11 1.72 14.21
C ASP A 128 16.84 3.14 13.66
N GLY A 129 16.47 3.26 12.40
CA GLY A 129 16.22 4.56 11.78
C GLY A 129 17.46 5.40 11.46
N THR A 130 18.66 4.95 11.81
CA THR A 130 19.92 5.67 11.54
C THR A 130 20.36 5.56 10.08
N GLY A 131 19.76 4.65 9.32
CA GLY A 131 20.17 4.34 7.95
C GLY A 131 21.35 3.39 7.85
N LEU A 132 21.88 2.91 8.97
CA LEU A 132 23.00 1.98 9.08
C LEU A 132 22.54 0.52 9.23
N CYS A 133 21.29 0.22 8.92
CA CYS A 133 20.72 -1.11 9.02
C CYS A 133 21.36 -2.05 8.00
N GLY A 134 22.13 -3.01 8.40
CA GLY A 134 22.51 -3.97 7.44
C GLY A 134 23.52 -5.02 7.81
N GLY A 135 23.12 -6.26 7.71
CA GLY A 135 24.04 -7.34 7.36
C GLY A 135 24.31 -7.32 5.84
N PRO A 136 25.47 -7.82 5.39
CA PRO A 136 25.95 -7.70 4.00
C PRO A 136 25.00 -8.30 2.93
N ALA A 137 24.21 -9.29 3.26
CA ALA A 137 23.26 -9.90 2.33
C ALA A 137 21.99 -9.04 2.10
N GLN A 138 21.56 -8.27 3.10
CA GLN A 138 20.39 -7.40 3.01
C GLN A 138 20.71 -6.07 2.33
N VAL A 139 21.95 -5.56 2.50
CA VAL A 139 22.42 -4.34 1.83
C VAL A 139 22.40 -4.49 0.32
N GLY A 140 22.81 -5.63 -0.22
CA GLY A 140 22.78 -5.89 -1.67
C GLY A 140 21.36 -5.89 -2.25
N HIS A 141 20.42 -6.52 -1.57
CA HIS A 141 19.01 -6.54 -1.99
C HIS A 141 18.38 -5.16 -1.89
N GLN A 142 18.63 -4.46 -0.80
CA GLN A 142 18.13 -3.11 -0.54
C GLN A 142 18.69 -2.09 -1.53
N GLN A 143 19.99 -2.15 -1.83
CA GLN A 143 20.60 -1.29 -2.86
C GLN A 143 20.03 -1.58 -4.25
N ARG A 144 19.75 -2.85 -4.56
CA ARG A 144 19.12 -3.23 -5.82
C ARG A 144 17.70 -2.66 -5.92
N LEU A 145 16.90 -2.75 -4.86
CA LEU A 145 15.57 -2.16 -4.79
C LEU A 145 15.62 -0.63 -4.92
N GLN A 146 16.56 0.03 -4.24
CA GLN A 146 16.78 1.47 -4.34
C GLN A 146 17.24 1.90 -5.74
N ARG A 147 18.15 1.15 -6.37
CA ARG A 147 18.60 1.44 -7.75
C ARG A 147 17.46 1.29 -8.74
N LEU A 148 16.65 0.25 -8.62
CA LEU A 148 15.47 0.03 -9.46
C LEU A 148 14.42 1.13 -9.25
N ALA A 149 14.17 1.52 -8.00
CA ALA A 149 13.29 2.62 -7.67
C ALA A 149 13.81 3.97 -8.23
N ARG A 150 15.12 4.23 -8.15
CA ARG A 150 15.75 5.43 -8.72
C ARG A 150 15.72 5.44 -10.25
N ALA A 151 15.99 4.31 -10.89
CA ALA A 151 15.94 4.17 -12.34
C ALA A 151 14.51 4.36 -12.89
N ALA A 152 13.50 3.93 -12.12
CA ALA A 152 12.10 4.05 -12.50
C ALA A 152 11.50 5.45 -12.26
N CYS A 153 12.07 6.24 -11.36
CA CYS A 153 11.50 7.51 -10.87
C CYS A 153 12.32 8.75 -11.28
N GLY A 154 13.37 8.60 -12.11
CA GLY A 154 14.19 9.74 -12.57
C GLY A 154 14.64 10.64 -11.42
N GLN A 155 15.69 10.25 -10.68
CA GLN A 155 16.34 11.00 -9.59
C GLN A 155 15.48 11.49 -8.41
N GLN A 156 14.23 11.07 -8.27
CA GLN A 156 13.39 11.48 -7.15
C GLN A 156 13.24 10.35 -6.13
N ALA A 157 14.22 10.22 -5.24
CA ALA A 157 14.18 9.24 -4.15
C ALA A 157 13.18 9.64 -3.06
N GLY A 158 12.12 8.84 -2.90
CA GLY A 158 11.15 8.92 -1.81
C GLY A 158 10.42 7.59 -1.68
N HIS A 159 9.97 7.24 -0.51
CA HIS A 159 9.33 5.94 -0.20
C HIS A 159 8.02 5.64 -0.96
N ALA A 160 7.54 6.56 -1.78
CA ALA A 160 6.42 6.34 -2.69
C ALA A 160 6.93 6.06 -4.10
N VAL A 161 6.58 4.91 -4.65
CA VAL A 161 7.01 4.46 -5.98
C VAL A 161 5.77 4.24 -6.85
N ASP A 162 5.82 4.72 -8.09
CA ASP A 162 4.75 4.51 -9.07
C ASP A 162 4.58 3.01 -9.39
N ALA A 163 3.36 2.61 -9.75
CA ALA A 163 2.98 1.25 -10.12
C ALA A 163 3.91 0.64 -11.20
N ARG A 164 4.42 1.46 -12.11
CA ARG A 164 5.38 1.03 -13.14
C ARG A 164 6.72 0.55 -12.58
N ALA A 165 7.14 1.14 -11.47
CA ALA A 165 8.39 0.79 -10.81
C ALA A 165 8.26 -0.47 -9.95
N ILE A 166 7.10 -0.70 -9.32
CA ILE A 166 6.83 -1.86 -8.46
C ILE A 166 6.91 -3.17 -9.24
N GLN A 167 6.52 -3.17 -10.51
CA GLN A 167 6.52 -4.39 -11.33
C GLN A 167 7.91 -4.81 -11.82
N ARG A 168 8.90 -3.92 -11.72
CA ARG A 168 10.30 -4.23 -12.08
C ARG A 168 11.13 -4.74 -10.89
N LEU A 169 10.53 -4.77 -9.69
CA LEU A 169 11.08 -5.36 -8.47
C LEU A 169 10.85 -6.86 -8.43
#